data_ba485fec1e8f1af3a91dce99595fdc54
#
_entry.id   ba485fec1e8f1af3a91dce99595fdc54
#
_cell.length_a   1.000
_cell.length_b   1.000
_cell.length_c   1.000
_cell.angle_alpha   90.00
_cell.angle_beta   90.00
_cell.angle_gamma   90.00
#
_symmetry.space_group_name_H-M   'P 1'
#
loop_
_entity.id
_entity.type
_entity.pdbx_description
1 polymer ?
#
loop_
_entity_poly.entity_id
_entity_poly.type
_entity_poly.pdbx_seq_one_letter_code
_entity_poly.pdbx_strand_id
1 'polypeptide(L)'
;MDLHSCRVWITGASSGIGAALVDALVKEGARVAMTARRADTLEEIAARHRASGAEVLVVPADVADRAAVHGAARAVEAAWGGVDLALFNAGFGRRLQVTNFNAEDFAEIFRVNVFGVMYGIEAVLPRMLERRAGHVAAVASLAGYRGAPTLAGYGSSKAALIHALDSLRFDLEPHGIGVTVITPGYVRTPMTAQHTYWMPALMDVDKAAAVIVRGLRRGRKEIHFPARFSWTLKVLRLLPFPLYERLVRAAVKRGAR
;
A
#
# COMPACT_ATOMS: atom_id res chain seq x y z
N MET A 1 -13.77 8.90 7.55
CA MET A 1 -13.92 9.88 6.46
C MET A 1 -15.11 9.49 5.61
N ASP A 2 -15.79 10.44 4.98
CA ASP A 2 -16.76 10.14 3.93
C ASP A 2 -16.01 9.87 2.62
N LEU A 3 -16.40 8.83 1.91
CA LEU A 3 -15.79 8.48 0.62
C LEU A 3 -16.68 8.88 -0.56
N HIS A 4 -17.93 9.25 -0.32
CA HIS A 4 -18.80 9.74 -1.37
C HIS A 4 -18.26 11.05 -1.95
N SER A 5 -18.12 11.12 -3.26
CA SER A 5 -17.51 12.24 -3.99
C SER A 5 -16.05 12.57 -3.58
N CYS A 6 -15.43 11.76 -2.74
CA CYS A 6 -14.03 11.91 -2.34
C CYS A 6 -13.10 11.72 -3.55
N ARG A 7 -12.17 12.64 -3.74
CA ARG A 7 -11.15 12.58 -4.81
C ARG A 7 -10.00 11.71 -4.35
N VAL A 8 -10.00 10.46 -4.80
CA VAL A 8 -8.99 9.45 -4.41
C VAL A 8 -7.95 9.32 -5.52
N TRP A 9 -6.69 9.46 -5.18
CA TRP A 9 -5.58 9.09 -6.05
C TRP A 9 -4.93 7.81 -5.54
N ILE A 10 -4.97 6.74 -6.34
CA ILE A 10 -4.42 5.43 -5.98
C ILE A 10 -3.26 5.03 -6.90
N THR A 11 -2.13 4.60 -6.31
CA THR A 11 -1.01 4.03 -7.04
C THR A 11 -1.02 2.50 -7.03
N GLY A 12 -0.46 1.88 -8.08
CA GLY A 12 -0.49 0.43 -8.23
C GLY A 12 -1.88 -0.13 -8.53
N ALA A 13 -2.70 0.66 -9.23
CA ALA A 13 -4.12 0.38 -9.48
C ALA A 13 -4.38 -0.73 -10.52
N SER A 14 -3.35 -1.20 -11.24
CA SER A 14 -3.53 -2.11 -12.39
C SER A 14 -3.68 -3.59 -12.03
N SER A 15 -3.55 -3.99 -10.76
CA SER A 15 -3.71 -5.40 -10.33
C SER A 15 -3.83 -5.55 -8.81
N GLY A 16 -4.21 -6.76 -8.38
CA GLY A 16 -4.22 -7.15 -6.98
C GLY A 16 -5.05 -6.23 -6.07
N ILE A 17 -4.50 -5.87 -4.91
CA ILE A 17 -5.19 -5.02 -3.93
C ILE A 17 -5.56 -3.67 -4.54
N GLY A 18 -4.69 -3.09 -5.37
CA GLY A 18 -4.94 -1.79 -5.99
C GLY A 18 -6.16 -1.79 -6.91
N ALA A 19 -6.29 -2.79 -7.80
CA ALA A 19 -7.45 -2.91 -8.68
C ALA A 19 -8.74 -3.16 -7.88
N ALA A 20 -8.71 -4.04 -6.89
CA ALA A 20 -9.87 -4.30 -6.03
C ALA A 20 -10.27 -3.07 -5.18
N LEU A 21 -9.29 -2.23 -4.82
CA LEU A 21 -9.57 -0.96 -4.14
C LEU A 21 -10.24 0.04 -5.07
N VAL A 22 -9.89 0.09 -6.36
CA VAL A 22 -10.61 0.91 -7.34
C VAL A 22 -12.09 0.51 -7.37
N ASP A 23 -12.36 -0.80 -7.54
CA ASP A 23 -13.73 -1.32 -7.57
C ASP A 23 -14.51 -0.96 -6.28
N ALA A 24 -13.86 -1.12 -5.13
CA ALA A 24 -14.50 -0.85 -3.84
C ALA A 24 -14.74 0.65 -3.58
N LEU A 25 -13.80 1.53 -4.00
CA LEU A 25 -13.91 2.98 -3.85
C LEU A 25 -14.97 3.57 -4.79
N VAL A 26 -15.02 3.08 -6.03
CA VAL A 26 -16.08 3.47 -6.98
C VAL A 26 -17.47 3.09 -6.44
N LYS A 27 -17.62 1.91 -5.83
CA LYS A 27 -18.90 1.49 -5.18
C LYS A 27 -19.29 2.40 -4.00
N GLU A 28 -18.35 3.04 -3.34
CA GLU A 28 -18.62 4.06 -2.30
C GLU A 28 -18.94 5.44 -2.89
N GLY A 29 -18.95 5.60 -4.21
CA GLY A 29 -19.21 6.86 -4.90
C GLY A 29 -18.00 7.81 -4.95
N ALA A 30 -16.80 7.31 -4.78
CA ALA A 30 -15.58 8.09 -4.90
C ALA A 30 -15.21 8.38 -6.37
N ARG A 31 -14.55 9.51 -6.61
CA ARG A 31 -13.84 9.84 -7.86
C ARG A 31 -12.45 9.23 -7.76
N VAL A 32 -12.04 8.36 -8.69
CA VAL A 32 -10.80 7.58 -8.54
C VAL A 32 -9.81 7.85 -9.66
N ALA A 33 -8.69 8.49 -9.34
CA ALA A 33 -7.53 8.61 -10.23
C ALA A 33 -6.60 7.40 -10.03
N MET A 34 -6.32 6.70 -11.12
CA MET A 34 -5.58 5.45 -11.13
C MET A 34 -4.20 5.63 -11.73
N THR A 35 -3.15 5.28 -10.97
CA THR A 35 -1.76 5.30 -11.44
C THR A 35 -1.14 3.92 -11.40
N ALA A 36 -0.54 3.52 -12.50
CA ALA A 36 0.35 2.39 -12.66
C ALA A 36 1.13 2.56 -13.97
N ARG A 37 2.13 1.70 -14.24
CA ARG A 37 2.94 1.75 -15.46
C ARG A 37 2.16 1.31 -16.71
N ARG A 38 1.22 0.35 -16.57
CA ARG A 38 0.47 -0.26 -17.67
C ARG A 38 -0.77 0.58 -17.98
N ALA A 39 -0.63 1.50 -18.93
CA ALA A 39 -1.72 2.40 -19.34
C ALA A 39 -2.93 1.62 -19.89
N ASP A 40 -2.70 0.64 -20.77
CA ASP A 40 -3.78 -0.15 -21.37
C ASP A 40 -4.62 -0.88 -20.30
N THR A 41 -3.96 -1.50 -19.32
CA THR A 41 -4.67 -2.17 -18.21
C THR A 41 -5.48 -1.17 -17.37
N LEU A 42 -4.97 0.05 -17.16
CA LEU A 42 -5.72 1.09 -16.45
C LEU A 42 -6.93 1.56 -17.26
N GLU A 43 -6.80 1.70 -18.58
CA GLU A 43 -7.93 2.07 -19.45
C GLU A 43 -9.00 0.98 -19.51
N GLU A 44 -8.63 -0.31 -19.54
CA GLU A 44 -9.59 -1.40 -19.44
C GLU A 44 -10.39 -1.35 -18.13
N ILE A 45 -9.74 -1.06 -17.00
CA ILE A 45 -10.40 -0.87 -15.71
C ILE A 45 -11.31 0.37 -15.77
N ALA A 46 -10.80 1.49 -16.29
CA ALA A 46 -11.53 2.73 -16.40
C ALA A 46 -12.78 2.61 -17.27
N ALA A 47 -12.68 1.93 -18.42
CA ALA A 47 -13.81 1.73 -19.33
C ALA A 47 -14.99 1.02 -18.65
N ARG A 48 -14.71 -0.02 -17.86
CA ARG A 48 -15.73 -0.76 -17.09
C ARG A 48 -16.45 0.15 -16.09
N HIS A 49 -15.72 1.02 -15.39
CA HIS A 49 -16.30 1.92 -14.40
C HIS A 49 -17.02 3.12 -15.04
N ARG A 50 -16.47 3.69 -16.11
CA ARG A 50 -17.16 4.76 -16.87
C ARG A 50 -18.49 4.29 -17.46
N ALA A 51 -18.56 3.04 -17.91
CA ALA A 51 -19.81 2.44 -18.41
C ALA A 51 -20.93 2.37 -17.33
N SER A 52 -20.56 2.36 -16.05
CA SER A 52 -21.49 2.43 -14.92
C SER A 52 -21.71 3.85 -14.38
N GLY A 53 -21.21 4.88 -15.09
CA GLY A 53 -21.33 6.28 -14.68
C GLY A 53 -20.34 6.77 -13.64
N ALA A 54 -19.33 5.96 -13.28
CA ALA A 54 -18.33 6.38 -12.31
C ALA A 54 -17.31 7.36 -12.90
N GLU A 55 -16.85 8.29 -12.09
CA GLU A 55 -15.84 9.26 -12.45
C GLU A 55 -14.44 8.70 -12.14
N VAL A 56 -13.75 8.24 -13.20
CA VAL A 56 -12.41 7.65 -13.10
C VAL A 56 -11.43 8.32 -14.05
N LEU A 57 -10.23 8.59 -13.57
CA LEU A 57 -9.14 9.23 -14.32
C LEU A 57 -7.96 8.27 -14.42
N VAL A 58 -7.40 8.10 -15.61
CA VAL A 58 -6.20 7.31 -15.85
C VAL A 58 -4.99 8.23 -15.96
N VAL A 59 -4.00 8.04 -15.10
CA VAL A 59 -2.76 8.83 -15.02
C VAL A 59 -1.56 7.88 -14.91
N PRO A 60 -1.08 7.35 -16.04
CA PRO A 60 0.01 6.38 -16.05
C PRO A 60 1.31 7.02 -15.54
N ALA A 61 1.99 6.33 -14.62
CA ALA A 61 3.32 6.73 -14.15
C ALA A 61 4.06 5.55 -13.52
N ASP A 62 5.40 5.58 -13.58
CA ASP A 62 6.24 4.75 -12.73
C ASP A 62 6.46 5.48 -11.40
N VAL A 63 6.09 4.83 -10.29
CA VAL A 63 6.27 5.41 -8.95
C VAL A 63 7.74 5.53 -8.54
N ALA A 64 8.64 4.83 -9.22
CA ALA A 64 10.09 4.95 -9.02
C ALA A 64 10.66 6.23 -9.64
N ASP A 65 9.93 6.89 -10.53
CA ASP A 65 10.29 8.16 -11.16
C ASP A 65 9.57 9.33 -10.47
N ARG A 66 10.34 10.14 -9.75
CA ARG A 66 9.82 11.31 -9.02
C ARG A 66 9.11 12.30 -9.95
N ALA A 67 9.66 12.57 -11.13
CA ALA A 67 9.08 13.52 -12.06
C ALA A 67 7.73 13.01 -12.64
N ALA A 68 7.66 11.71 -12.94
CA ALA A 68 6.42 11.06 -13.40
C ALA A 68 5.33 11.10 -12.32
N VAL A 69 5.69 10.82 -11.04
CA VAL A 69 4.75 10.90 -9.90
C VAL A 69 4.20 12.32 -9.72
N HIS A 70 5.07 13.33 -9.76
CA HIS A 70 4.65 14.74 -9.70
C HIS A 70 3.78 15.13 -10.91
N GLY A 71 4.09 14.61 -12.09
CA GLY A 71 3.24 14.79 -13.30
C GLY A 71 1.85 14.21 -13.10
N ALA A 72 1.75 13.00 -12.57
CA ALA A 72 0.48 12.35 -12.27
C ALA A 72 -0.35 13.15 -11.24
N ALA A 73 0.27 13.61 -10.16
CA ALA A 73 -0.40 14.43 -9.15
C ALA A 73 -0.94 15.74 -9.75
N ARG A 74 -0.15 16.43 -10.57
CA ARG A 74 -0.61 17.65 -11.27
C ARG A 74 -1.78 17.38 -12.22
N ALA A 75 -1.79 16.24 -12.92
CA ALA A 75 -2.91 15.87 -13.79
C ALA A 75 -4.20 15.64 -12.97
N VAL A 76 -4.13 15.00 -11.82
CA VAL A 76 -5.28 14.83 -10.91
C VAL A 76 -5.74 16.19 -10.37
N GLU A 77 -4.80 17.04 -9.98
CA GLU A 77 -5.11 18.39 -9.50
C GLU A 77 -5.79 19.24 -10.58
N ALA A 78 -5.29 19.22 -11.80
CA ALA A 78 -5.89 19.93 -12.92
C ALA A 78 -7.31 19.45 -13.26
N ALA A 79 -7.56 18.13 -13.14
CA ALA A 79 -8.87 17.55 -13.42
C ALA A 79 -9.90 17.83 -12.32
N TRP A 80 -9.48 17.80 -11.03
CA TRP A 80 -10.40 17.79 -9.89
C TRP A 80 -10.13 18.85 -8.81
N GLY A 81 -9.12 19.69 -8.98
CA GLY A 81 -8.75 20.72 -8.00
C GLY A 81 -8.02 20.19 -6.75
N GLY A 82 -7.58 18.93 -6.78
CA GLY A 82 -6.77 18.33 -5.73
C GLY A 82 -7.16 16.90 -5.37
N VAL A 83 -6.50 16.36 -4.36
CA VAL A 83 -6.66 15.00 -3.85
C VAL A 83 -7.11 15.05 -2.39
N ASP A 84 -8.19 14.35 -2.04
CA ASP A 84 -8.67 14.25 -0.64
C ASP A 84 -8.07 13.03 0.06
N LEU A 85 -7.93 11.91 -0.66
CA LEU A 85 -7.27 10.69 -0.20
C LEU A 85 -6.18 10.28 -1.19
N ALA A 86 -4.92 10.37 -0.79
CA ALA A 86 -3.80 9.76 -1.51
C ALA A 86 -3.54 8.36 -0.94
N LEU A 87 -3.80 7.32 -1.76
CA LEU A 87 -3.68 5.92 -1.37
C LEU A 87 -2.51 5.27 -2.10
N PHE A 88 -1.38 5.14 -1.45
CA PHE A 88 -0.15 4.60 -2.00
C PHE A 88 -0.10 3.08 -1.81
N ASN A 89 -0.48 2.36 -2.87
CA ASN A 89 -0.53 0.90 -2.85
C ASN A 89 0.57 0.27 -3.72
N ALA A 90 1.15 1.00 -4.66
CA ALA A 90 2.21 0.47 -5.50
C ALA A 90 3.34 -0.14 -4.68
N GLY A 91 3.80 -1.31 -5.09
CA GLY A 91 4.88 -2.00 -4.42
C GLY A 91 5.14 -3.37 -5.04
N PHE A 92 6.33 -3.89 -4.86
CA PHE A 92 6.67 -5.25 -5.22
C PHE A 92 7.58 -5.88 -4.18
N GLY A 93 7.69 -7.22 -4.21
CA GLY A 93 8.59 -7.97 -3.36
C GLY A 93 9.40 -8.97 -4.17
N ARG A 94 10.69 -9.01 -3.91
CA ARG A 94 11.61 -10.03 -4.38
C ARG A 94 12.26 -10.70 -3.18
N ARG A 95 12.38 -12.02 -3.21
CA ARG A 95 13.11 -12.78 -2.18
C ARG A 95 14.61 -12.64 -2.45
N LEU A 96 15.32 -12.08 -1.49
CA LEU A 96 16.77 -11.98 -1.57
C LEU A 96 17.40 -13.21 -0.90
N GLN A 97 18.15 -13.97 -1.69
CA GLN A 97 18.91 -15.12 -1.19
C GLN A 97 20.34 -14.67 -0.88
N VAL A 98 20.89 -15.13 0.23
CA VAL A 98 22.26 -14.78 0.63
C VAL A 98 23.32 -15.32 -0.30
N THR A 99 23.02 -16.40 -1.05
CA THR A 99 23.92 -17.02 -2.02
C THR A 99 24.16 -16.18 -3.29
N ASN A 100 23.22 -15.30 -3.62
CA ASN A 100 23.29 -14.38 -4.75
C ASN A 100 22.83 -12.96 -4.37
N PHE A 101 23.20 -12.53 -3.15
CA PHE A 101 22.80 -11.21 -2.65
C PHE A 101 23.32 -10.10 -3.55
N ASN A 102 22.40 -9.25 -4.01
CA ASN A 102 22.69 -8.08 -4.81
C ASN A 102 22.07 -6.85 -4.16
N ALA A 103 22.90 -5.85 -3.87
CA ALA A 103 22.46 -4.59 -3.26
C ALA A 103 21.54 -3.77 -4.19
N GLU A 104 21.70 -3.89 -5.51
CA GLU A 104 20.81 -3.19 -6.46
C GLU A 104 19.37 -3.73 -6.41
N ASP A 105 19.19 -5.04 -6.26
CA ASP A 105 17.86 -5.63 -6.02
C ASP A 105 17.21 -5.06 -4.76
N PHE A 106 18.02 -4.84 -3.72
CA PHE A 106 17.56 -4.21 -2.48
C PHE A 106 17.18 -2.74 -2.72
N ALA A 107 18.02 -1.98 -3.43
CA ALA A 107 17.78 -0.59 -3.77
C ALA A 107 16.52 -0.41 -4.64
N GLU A 108 16.30 -1.30 -5.61
CA GLU A 108 15.10 -1.29 -6.46
C GLU A 108 13.82 -1.46 -5.63
N ILE A 109 13.81 -2.39 -4.66
CA ILE A 109 12.68 -2.57 -3.75
C ILE A 109 12.39 -1.29 -2.97
N PHE A 110 13.43 -0.63 -2.44
CA PHE A 110 13.26 0.63 -1.72
C PHE A 110 12.80 1.77 -2.62
N ARG A 111 13.34 1.85 -3.83
CA ARG A 111 12.96 2.87 -4.82
C ARG A 111 11.46 2.86 -5.08
N VAL A 112 10.86 1.68 -5.26
CA VAL A 112 9.42 1.55 -5.48
C VAL A 112 8.62 1.64 -4.17
N ASN A 113 8.96 0.82 -3.16
CA ASN A 113 8.12 0.63 -1.98
C ASN A 113 8.18 1.80 -0.98
N VAL A 114 9.30 2.53 -0.94
CA VAL A 114 9.53 3.64 0.00
C VAL A 114 9.54 4.96 -0.73
N PHE A 115 10.50 5.16 -1.65
CA PHE A 115 10.63 6.44 -2.34
C PHE A 115 9.42 6.78 -3.20
N GLY A 116 8.79 5.79 -3.86
CA GLY A 116 7.56 6.01 -4.62
C GLY A 116 6.42 6.57 -3.75
N VAL A 117 6.31 6.12 -2.50
CA VAL A 117 5.36 6.69 -1.54
C VAL A 117 5.76 8.10 -1.10
N MET A 118 7.05 8.32 -0.82
CA MET A 118 7.55 9.65 -0.43
C MET A 118 7.37 10.68 -1.54
N TYR A 119 7.62 10.33 -2.80
CA TYR A 119 7.35 11.20 -3.97
C TYR A 119 5.87 11.53 -4.10
N GLY A 120 4.99 10.55 -3.84
CA GLY A 120 3.55 10.77 -3.85
C GLY A 120 3.10 11.73 -2.74
N ILE A 121 3.61 11.56 -1.51
CA ILE A 121 3.33 12.46 -0.39
C ILE A 121 3.86 13.86 -0.71
N GLU A 122 5.09 13.99 -1.18
CA GLU A 122 5.69 15.25 -1.58
C GLU A 122 4.82 15.99 -2.61
N ALA A 123 4.25 15.27 -3.57
CA ALA A 123 3.46 15.84 -4.63
C ALA A 123 2.09 16.38 -4.17
N VAL A 124 1.43 15.71 -3.19
CA VAL A 124 0.08 16.12 -2.74
C VAL A 124 0.09 17.02 -1.51
N LEU A 125 1.15 16.96 -0.73
CA LEU A 125 1.24 17.60 0.58
C LEU A 125 1.06 19.13 0.56
N PRO A 126 1.65 19.90 -0.38
CA PRO A 126 1.50 21.36 -0.41
C PRO A 126 0.03 21.78 -0.45
N ARG A 127 -0.77 21.15 -1.31
CA ARG A 127 -2.21 21.46 -1.42
C ARG A 127 -3.03 20.96 -0.24
N MET A 128 -2.66 19.85 0.37
CA MET A 128 -3.30 19.39 1.59
C MET A 128 -3.04 20.34 2.76
N LEU A 129 -1.82 20.85 2.89
CA LEU A 129 -1.44 21.83 3.93
C LEU A 129 -2.17 23.16 3.73
N GLU A 130 -2.22 23.68 2.49
CA GLU A 130 -2.94 24.92 2.16
C GLU A 130 -4.43 24.84 2.56
N ARG A 131 -5.07 23.71 2.24
CA ARG A 131 -6.50 23.49 2.56
C ARG A 131 -6.73 23.06 4.01
N ARG A 132 -5.68 22.72 4.74
CA ARG A 132 -5.73 22.06 6.06
C ARG A 132 -6.65 20.84 6.08
N ALA A 133 -6.68 20.11 4.98
CA ALA A 133 -7.54 18.95 4.78
C ALA A 133 -6.91 17.98 3.81
N GLY A 134 -6.97 16.69 4.14
CA GLY A 134 -6.46 15.61 3.31
C GLY A 134 -6.23 14.34 4.10
N HIS A 135 -5.96 13.25 3.40
CA HIS A 135 -5.63 11.98 4.02
C HIS A 135 -4.58 11.24 3.20
N VAL A 136 -3.54 10.78 3.86
CA VAL A 136 -2.50 9.92 3.29
C VAL A 136 -2.69 8.51 3.82
N ALA A 137 -2.80 7.54 2.94
CA ALA A 137 -2.82 6.13 3.31
C ALA A 137 -1.78 5.35 2.50
N ALA A 138 -1.03 4.45 3.12
CA ALA A 138 -0.11 3.61 2.36
C ALA A 138 -0.16 2.14 2.78
N VAL A 139 -0.01 1.27 1.77
CA VAL A 139 0.00 -0.20 1.93
C VAL A 139 1.41 -0.67 2.25
N ALA A 140 1.65 -0.89 3.54
CA ALA A 140 2.83 -1.56 4.07
C ALA A 140 2.67 -3.10 3.99
N SER A 141 2.98 -3.83 5.06
CA SER A 141 2.79 -5.28 5.19
C SER A 141 3.06 -5.72 6.63
N LEU A 142 2.46 -6.83 7.04
CA LEU A 142 2.83 -7.52 8.28
C LEU A 142 4.31 -7.98 8.26
N ALA A 143 4.91 -8.17 7.08
CA ALA A 143 6.34 -8.46 6.93
C ALA A 143 7.25 -7.32 7.42
N GLY A 144 6.73 -6.11 7.56
CA GLY A 144 7.44 -4.96 8.12
C GLY A 144 7.51 -4.96 9.67
N TYR A 145 6.80 -5.84 10.36
CA TYR A 145 6.81 -5.81 11.82
C TYR A 145 8.12 -6.34 12.43
N ARG A 146 8.72 -7.36 11.84
CA ARG A 146 10.01 -7.92 12.28
C ARG A 146 10.66 -8.75 11.17
N GLY A 147 12.00 -8.81 11.19
CA GLY A 147 12.78 -9.53 10.18
C GLY A 147 12.47 -11.02 10.13
N ALA A 148 12.32 -11.56 8.93
CA ALA A 148 12.11 -12.98 8.67
C ALA A 148 12.99 -13.45 7.50
N PRO A 149 13.27 -14.75 7.38
CA PRO A 149 14.15 -15.28 6.33
C PRO A 149 13.70 -14.86 4.93
N THR A 150 14.65 -14.52 4.07
CA THR A 150 14.49 -14.09 2.67
C THR A 150 13.75 -12.77 2.44
N LEU A 151 13.30 -12.10 3.51
CA LEU A 151 12.54 -10.84 3.42
C LEU A 151 13.39 -9.59 3.70
N ALA A 152 14.73 -9.70 3.63
CA ALA A 152 15.63 -8.58 3.96
C ALA A 152 15.27 -7.29 3.20
N GLY A 153 15.08 -7.33 1.88
CA GLY A 153 14.69 -6.17 1.09
C GLY A 153 13.23 -5.77 1.29
N TYR A 154 12.30 -6.70 1.08
CA TYR A 154 10.88 -6.41 1.17
C TYR A 154 10.45 -6.03 2.60
N GLY A 155 10.80 -6.85 3.58
CA GLY A 155 10.42 -6.62 4.99
C GLY A 155 10.96 -5.30 5.51
N SER A 156 12.24 -4.99 5.25
CA SER A 156 12.84 -3.72 5.67
C SER A 156 12.23 -2.51 4.97
N SER A 157 11.88 -2.60 3.67
CA SER A 157 11.17 -1.52 2.97
C SER A 157 9.80 -1.24 3.59
N LYS A 158 9.07 -2.30 3.99
CA LYS A 158 7.77 -2.15 4.64
C LYS A 158 7.88 -1.68 6.09
N ALA A 159 8.95 -2.04 6.80
CA ALA A 159 9.27 -1.50 8.12
C ALA A 159 9.61 0.00 8.06
N ALA A 160 10.44 0.41 7.08
CA ALA A 160 10.76 1.81 6.83
C ALA A 160 9.50 2.64 6.54
N LEU A 161 8.59 2.10 5.72
CA LEU A 161 7.33 2.76 5.39
C LEU A 161 6.41 2.91 6.61
N ILE A 162 6.28 1.86 7.45
CA ILE A 162 5.51 1.94 8.70
C ILE A 162 6.09 3.04 9.59
N HIS A 163 7.39 3.02 9.83
CA HIS A 163 8.05 4.00 10.70
C HIS A 163 7.90 5.43 10.18
N ALA A 164 8.11 5.65 8.87
CA ALA A 164 7.98 6.97 8.26
C ALA A 164 6.56 7.52 8.39
N LEU A 165 5.54 6.70 8.12
CA LEU A 165 4.14 7.13 8.22
C LEU A 165 3.70 7.36 9.68
N ASP A 166 4.20 6.57 10.62
CA ASP A 166 3.93 6.78 12.04
C ASP A 166 4.54 8.12 12.53
N SER A 167 5.74 8.46 12.06
CA SER A 167 6.38 9.75 12.36
C SER A 167 5.62 10.91 11.71
N LEU A 168 5.37 10.83 10.40
CA LEU A 168 4.62 11.86 9.65
C LEU A 168 3.22 12.12 10.22
N ARG A 169 2.60 11.14 10.85
CA ARG A 169 1.30 11.33 11.50
C ARG A 169 1.34 12.42 12.57
N PHE A 170 2.37 12.44 13.41
CA PHE A 170 2.50 13.45 14.45
C PHE A 170 2.64 14.86 13.87
N ASP A 171 3.32 14.97 12.73
CA ASP A 171 3.57 16.25 12.07
C ASP A 171 2.36 16.73 11.26
N LEU A 172 1.57 15.82 10.69
CA LEU A 172 0.47 16.13 9.77
C LEU A 172 -0.89 16.32 10.48
N GLU A 173 -1.17 15.59 11.56
CA GLU A 173 -2.43 15.72 12.31
C GLU A 173 -2.72 17.17 12.79
N PRO A 174 -1.76 17.97 13.28
CA PRO A 174 -2.00 19.36 13.64
C PRO A 174 -2.41 20.25 12.46
N HIS A 175 -2.11 19.81 11.24
CA HIS A 175 -2.50 20.49 10.00
C HIS A 175 -3.81 19.97 9.40
N GLY A 176 -4.56 19.12 10.11
CA GLY A 176 -5.82 18.55 9.62
C GLY A 176 -5.65 17.45 8.58
N ILE A 177 -4.44 16.88 8.44
CA ILE A 177 -4.14 15.84 7.47
C ILE A 177 -4.04 14.49 8.20
N GLY A 178 -4.92 13.56 7.85
CA GLY A 178 -4.92 12.21 8.41
C GLY A 178 -3.85 11.30 7.80
N VAL A 179 -3.36 10.34 8.59
CA VAL A 179 -2.42 9.32 8.10
C VAL A 179 -2.86 7.93 8.52
N THR A 180 -2.99 7.02 7.55
CA THR A 180 -3.33 5.61 7.77
C THR A 180 -2.24 4.69 7.25
N VAL A 181 -1.74 3.81 8.10
CA VAL A 181 -0.87 2.69 7.73
C VAL A 181 -1.72 1.44 7.51
N ILE A 182 -1.59 0.80 6.35
CA ILE A 182 -2.30 -0.43 6.01
C ILE A 182 -1.29 -1.57 6.00
N THR A 183 -1.49 -2.59 6.85
CA THR A 183 -0.57 -3.72 6.99
C THR A 183 -1.27 -5.05 6.69
N PRO A 184 -1.38 -5.43 5.39
CA PRO A 184 -1.91 -6.71 4.97
C PRO A 184 -1.00 -7.88 5.39
N GLY A 185 -1.63 -9.03 5.69
CA GLY A 185 -0.97 -10.33 5.62
C GLY A 185 -0.96 -10.87 4.19
N TYR A 186 -1.12 -12.18 4.05
CA TYR A 186 -1.19 -12.79 2.72
C TYR A 186 -2.55 -12.52 2.07
N VAL A 187 -2.50 -11.94 0.87
CA VAL A 187 -3.67 -11.67 0.03
C VAL A 187 -3.46 -12.34 -1.33
N ARG A 188 -4.47 -13.00 -1.86
CA ARG A 188 -4.45 -13.67 -3.16
C ARG A 188 -4.33 -12.64 -4.29
N THR A 189 -3.13 -12.46 -4.82
CA THR A 189 -2.78 -11.49 -5.86
C THR A 189 -1.78 -12.10 -6.83
N PRO A 190 -1.52 -11.51 -8.00
CA PRO A 190 -0.44 -11.96 -8.89
C PRO A 190 0.93 -12.04 -8.20
N MET A 191 1.20 -11.16 -7.24
CA MET A 191 2.44 -11.17 -6.45
C MET A 191 2.55 -12.44 -5.59
N THR A 192 1.48 -12.85 -4.93
CA THR A 192 1.47 -14.03 -4.05
C THR A 192 1.26 -15.33 -4.80
N ALA A 193 0.72 -15.30 -6.02
CA ALA A 193 0.56 -16.49 -6.87
C ALA A 193 1.89 -17.17 -7.24
N GLN A 194 2.99 -16.42 -7.18
CA GLN A 194 4.34 -16.94 -7.45
C GLN A 194 4.96 -17.67 -6.25
N HIS A 195 4.28 -17.68 -5.08
CA HIS A 195 4.80 -18.28 -3.87
C HIS A 195 4.38 -19.75 -3.77
N THR A 196 5.35 -20.62 -3.56
CA THR A 196 5.18 -22.08 -3.44
C THR A 196 5.11 -22.56 -1.98
N TYR A 197 5.21 -21.67 -1.01
CA TYR A 197 5.18 -21.99 0.41
C TYR A 197 3.80 -21.71 1.03
N TRP A 198 3.56 -22.33 2.17
CA TRP A 198 2.33 -22.15 2.94
C TRP A 198 2.13 -20.69 3.37
N MET A 199 0.97 -20.14 3.07
CA MET A 199 0.56 -18.77 3.38
C MET A 199 -0.58 -18.80 4.41
N PRO A 200 -0.27 -18.62 5.71
CA PRO A 200 -1.29 -18.67 6.76
C PRO A 200 -2.32 -17.56 6.58
N ALA A 201 -3.60 -17.94 6.75
CA ALA A 201 -4.73 -17.02 6.70
C ALA A 201 -4.79 -16.19 5.39
N LEU A 202 -4.47 -16.83 4.24
CA LEU A 202 -4.58 -16.22 2.92
C LEU A 202 -5.99 -15.67 2.70
N MET A 203 -6.09 -14.39 2.37
CA MET A 203 -7.35 -13.67 2.18
C MET A 203 -7.59 -13.37 0.70
N ASP A 204 -8.84 -13.42 0.26
CA ASP A 204 -9.21 -12.98 -1.08
C ASP A 204 -9.09 -11.46 -1.22
N VAL A 205 -8.75 -11.00 -2.42
CA VAL A 205 -8.44 -9.59 -2.69
C VAL A 205 -9.62 -8.67 -2.42
N ASP A 206 -10.85 -9.09 -2.77
CA ASP A 206 -12.05 -8.29 -2.54
C ASP A 206 -12.36 -8.11 -1.06
N LYS A 207 -12.16 -9.17 -0.25
CA LYS A 207 -12.27 -9.07 1.21
C LYS A 207 -11.23 -8.13 1.80
N ALA A 208 -10.00 -8.17 1.27
CA ALA A 208 -8.94 -7.26 1.68
C ALA A 208 -9.30 -5.79 1.37
N ALA A 209 -9.77 -5.51 0.15
CA ALA A 209 -10.23 -4.18 -0.25
C ALA A 209 -11.39 -3.68 0.64
N ALA A 210 -12.38 -4.52 0.92
CA ALA A 210 -13.49 -4.18 1.80
C ALA A 210 -13.05 -3.87 3.25
N VAL A 211 -12.05 -4.57 3.78
CA VAL A 211 -11.46 -4.26 5.10
C VAL A 211 -10.77 -2.90 5.09
N ILE A 212 -10.01 -2.60 4.04
CA ILE A 212 -9.30 -1.32 3.88
C ILE A 212 -10.31 -0.18 3.80
N VAL A 213 -11.28 -0.23 2.90
CA VAL A 213 -12.30 0.80 2.70
C VAL A 213 -13.07 1.06 4.00
N ARG A 214 -13.53 -0.01 4.68
CA ARG A 214 -14.19 0.11 5.98
C ARG A 214 -13.31 0.76 7.05
N GLY A 215 -12.02 0.46 7.06
CA GLY A 215 -11.05 1.05 7.96
C GLY A 215 -10.86 2.54 7.70
N LEU A 216 -10.73 2.95 6.44
CA LEU A 216 -10.63 4.34 6.01
C LEU A 216 -11.89 5.13 6.38
N ARG A 217 -13.08 4.61 6.10
CA ARG A 217 -14.36 5.22 6.51
C ARG A 217 -14.44 5.49 8.01
N ARG A 218 -13.88 4.57 8.81
CA ARG A 218 -13.85 4.70 10.28
C ARG A 218 -12.72 5.58 10.80
N GLY A 219 -11.91 6.17 9.93
CA GLY A 219 -10.77 7.00 10.32
C GLY A 219 -9.68 6.24 11.09
N ARG A 220 -9.51 4.94 10.82
CA ARG A 220 -8.50 4.14 11.53
C ARG A 220 -7.09 4.57 11.14
N LYS A 221 -6.26 4.83 12.13
CA LYS A 221 -4.84 5.16 11.95
C LYS A 221 -4.00 3.97 11.50
N GLU A 222 -4.43 2.75 11.85
CA GLU A 222 -3.84 1.49 11.41
C GLU A 222 -4.94 0.51 10.98
N ILE A 223 -4.76 -0.09 9.79
CA ILE A 223 -5.63 -1.12 9.24
C ILE A 223 -4.80 -2.37 9.02
N HIS A 224 -4.94 -3.37 9.88
CA HIS A 224 -4.20 -4.62 9.80
C HIS A 224 -5.14 -5.82 9.65
N PHE A 225 -4.76 -6.78 8.82
CA PHE A 225 -5.57 -7.97 8.57
C PHE A 225 -4.72 -9.14 8.01
N PRO A 226 -5.17 -10.40 8.17
CA PRO A 226 -6.31 -10.86 8.98
C PRO A 226 -6.04 -10.64 10.48
N ALA A 227 -7.08 -10.30 11.25
CA ALA A 227 -6.92 -9.82 12.63
C ALA A 227 -6.15 -10.81 13.52
N ARG A 228 -6.53 -12.10 13.52
CA ARG A 228 -5.86 -13.12 14.36
C ARG A 228 -4.37 -13.23 14.03
N PHE A 229 -4.01 -13.31 12.75
CA PHE A 229 -2.63 -13.44 12.30
C PHE A 229 -1.82 -12.18 12.61
N SER A 230 -2.36 -11.01 12.36
CA SER A 230 -1.68 -9.74 12.63
C SER A 230 -1.44 -9.52 14.13
N TRP A 231 -2.39 -9.84 14.99
CA TRP A 231 -2.19 -9.77 16.44
C TRP A 231 -1.11 -10.73 16.94
N THR A 232 -1.08 -11.97 16.40
CA THR A 232 0.01 -12.91 16.70
C THR A 232 1.38 -12.31 16.36
N LEU A 233 1.52 -11.68 15.18
CA LEU A 233 2.78 -11.05 14.78
C LEU A 233 3.10 -9.80 15.62
N LYS A 234 2.10 -9.03 16.05
CA LYS A 234 2.28 -7.89 16.96
C LYS A 234 2.82 -8.34 18.32
N VAL A 235 2.35 -9.46 18.85
CA VAL A 235 2.88 -10.04 20.09
C VAL A 235 4.30 -10.60 19.86
N LEU A 236 4.52 -11.34 18.76
CA LEU A 236 5.82 -11.92 18.45
C LEU A 236 6.92 -10.88 18.30
N ARG A 237 6.61 -9.69 17.79
CA ARG A 237 7.60 -8.61 17.63
C ARG A 237 8.15 -8.09 18.97
N LEU A 238 7.42 -8.26 20.07
CA LEU A 238 7.81 -7.81 21.41
C LEU A 238 8.76 -8.80 22.12
N LEU A 239 8.89 -10.04 21.61
CA LEU A 239 9.72 -11.04 22.24
C LEU A 239 11.22 -10.65 22.16
N PRO A 240 12.03 -11.01 23.18
CA PRO A 240 13.49 -10.98 23.07
C PRO A 240 13.97 -11.76 21.84
N PHE A 241 15.07 -11.28 21.21
CA PHE A 241 15.52 -11.83 19.93
C PHE A 241 15.76 -13.36 19.96
N PRO A 242 16.42 -13.96 20.99
CA PRO A 242 16.65 -15.40 20.98
C PRO A 242 15.36 -16.24 20.96
N LEU A 243 14.33 -15.78 21.66
CA LEU A 243 13.03 -16.47 21.69
C LEU A 243 12.30 -16.34 20.36
N TYR A 244 12.31 -15.14 19.78
CA TYR A 244 11.76 -14.89 18.44
C TYR A 244 12.45 -15.76 17.39
N GLU A 245 13.78 -15.76 17.36
CA GLU A 245 14.58 -16.55 16.42
C GLU A 245 14.23 -18.03 16.48
N ARG A 246 14.14 -18.60 17.70
CA ARG A 246 13.76 -20.00 17.89
C ARG A 246 12.40 -20.33 17.29
N LEU A 247 11.42 -19.46 17.51
CA LEU A 247 10.06 -19.64 16.96
C LEU A 247 10.04 -19.54 15.44
N VAL A 248 10.75 -18.56 14.85
CA VAL A 248 10.84 -18.40 13.40
C VAL A 248 11.52 -19.60 12.75
N ARG A 249 12.65 -20.07 13.31
CA ARG A 249 13.34 -21.27 12.81
C ARG A 249 12.45 -22.52 12.87
N ALA A 250 11.67 -22.68 13.93
CA ALA A 250 10.71 -23.78 14.05
C ALA A 250 9.58 -23.69 13.02
N ALA A 251 9.05 -22.48 12.76
CA ALA A 251 8.00 -22.27 11.76
C ALA A 251 8.50 -22.55 10.33
N VAL A 252 9.70 -22.09 9.98
CA VAL A 252 10.34 -22.36 8.68
C VAL A 252 10.54 -23.86 8.44
N LYS A 253 11.03 -24.60 9.44
CA LYS A 253 11.20 -26.07 9.34
C LYS A 253 9.88 -26.81 9.11
N ARG A 254 8.77 -26.32 9.66
CA ARG A 254 7.43 -26.89 9.44
C ARG A 254 6.85 -26.59 8.06
N GLY A 255 7.14 -25.40 7.52
CA GLY A 255 6.67 -24.98 6.19
C GLY A 255 7.48 -25.57 5.03
N ALA A 256 8.64 -26.19 5.30
CA ALA A 256 9.49 -26.88 4.33
C ALA A 256 9.21 -28.39 4.19
N ARG A 257 8.27 -28.91 4.98
CA ARG A 257 7.72 -30.28 4.91
C ARG A 257 6.35 -30.25 4.22
#